data_4849e53f61c44d47e835907f9327eb73
#
_entry.id   4849e53f61c44d47e835907f9327eb73
#
_cell.length_a   1.000
_cell.length_b   1.000
_cell.length_c   1.000
_cell.angle_alpha   90.00
_cell.angle_beta   90.00
_cell.angle_gamma   90.00
#
_symmetry.space_group_name_H-M   'P 1'
#
loop_
_entity.id
_entity.type
_entity.pdbx_description
1 polymer ?
#
loop_
_entity_poly.entity_id
_entity_poly.type
_entity_poly.pdbx_seq_one_letter_code
_entity_poly.pdbx_strand_id
1 'polypeptide(L)'
;EFVGHGIQPTMHEDPMVPHYGEHGQGIRLRNGMTITVEPMINTGTWEADTSDPSGWLAKTADGGWSCQYEHTLVITNDGPKILTSQDPEADADYMYDDNYAKYLDHYREIAEKVAKQFEN
;
A
#
# COMPACT_ATOMS: atom_id res chain seq x y z
N GLU A 1 -11.31 2.83 -4.88
CA GLU A 1 -11.49 4.27 -5.17
C GLU A 1 -10.16 5.02 -5.06
N PHE A 2 -9.29 4.68 -4.10
CA PHE A 2 -7.97 5.26 -3.93
C PHE A 2 -6.90 4.32 -4.45
N VAL A 3 -5.93 4.86 -5.16
CA VAL A 3 -4.85 4.10 -5.79
C VAL A 3 -3.53 4.83 -5.59
N GLY A 4 -2.43 4.11 -5.65
CA GLY A 4 -1.12 4.71 -5.79
C GLY A 4 -0.95 5.35 -7.18
N HIS A 5 0.10 6.08 -7.36
CA HIS A 5 0.31 6.92 -8.55
C HIS A 5 1.78 7.11 -8.87
N GLY A 6 2.07 7.61 -10.07
CA GLY A 6 3.37 8.18 -10.37
C GLY A 6 3.61 9.43 -9.54
N ILE A 7 4.87 9.67 -9.15
CA ILE A 7 5.28 10.84 -8.38
C ILE A 7 6.66 11.30 -8.84
N GLN A 8 6.73 12.54 -9.35
CA GLN A 8 7.98 13.20 -9.78
C GLN A 8 7.85 14.71 -9.54
N PRO A 9 7.94 15.60 -10.56
CA PRO A 9 7.73 17.03 -10.33
C PRO A 9 6.34 17.38 -9.80
N THR A 10 5.33 16.59 -10.18
CA THR A 10 3.97 16.72 -9.67
C THR A 10 3.71 15.60 -8.66
N MET A 11 2.94 15.91 -7.59
CA MET A 11 2.62 14.93 -6.56
C MET A 11 1.87 13.73 -7.13
N HIS A 12 0.88 13.96 -7.98
CA HIS A 12 0.07 12.92 -8.60
C HIS A 12 0.27 12.93 -10.11
N GLU A 13 0.84 11.87 -10.63
CA GLU A 13 1.11 11.67 -12.06
C GLU A 13 0.74 10.25 -12.48
N ASP A 14 0.66 10.01 -13.79
CA ASP A 14 0.58 8.67 -14.34
C ASP A 14 1.88 7.86 -14.01
N PRO A 15 1.76 6.55 -13.84
CA PRO A 15 0.56 5.71 -13.95
C PRO A 15 -0.24 5.63 -12.66
N MET A 16 -1.53 5.28 -12.77
CA MET A 16 -2.28 4.79 -11.62
C MET A 16 -1.73 3.42 -11.18
N VAL A 17 -1.62 3.21 -9.88
CA VAL A 17 -1.10 1.99 -9.25
C VAL A 17 -2.19 1.36 -8.36
N PRO A 18 -3.13 0.59 -8.94
CA PRO A 18 -4.17 -0.08 -8.17
C PRO A 18 -3.57 -1.10 -7.19
N HIS A 19 -4.21 -1.26 -6.03
CA HIS A 19 -3.83 -2.26 -5.03
C HIS A 19 -4.58 -3.58 -5.20
N TYR A 20 -5.03 -3.88 -6.42
CA TYR A 20 -5.66 -5.12 -6.85
C TYR A 20 -5.27 -5.40 -8.31
N GLY A 21 -5.36 -6.64 -8.72
CA GLY A 21 -5.05 -7.03 -10.10
C GLY A 21 -4.47 -8.43 -10.18
N GLU A 22 -4.08 -8.82 -11.39
CA GLU A 22 -3.44 -10.08 -11.68
C GLU A 22 -1.96 -9.86 -11.98
N HIS A 23 -1.11 -10.77 -11.49
CA HIS A 23 0.31 -10.74 -11.74
C HIS A 23 0.63 -10.71 -13.25
N GLY A 24 1.55 -9.84 -13.65
CA GLY A 24 1.99 -9.71 -15.04
C GLY A 24 1.04 -8.93 -15.94
N GLN A 25 -0.04 -8.38 -15.41
CA GLN A 25 -0.96 -7.49 -16.12
C GLN A 25 -0.65 -6.02 -15.83
N GLY A 26 -1.15 -5.13 -16.68
CA GLY A 26 -1.03 -3.68 -16.49
C GLY A 26 0.16 -3.05 -17.21
N ILE A 27 0.54 -1.87 -16.74
CA ILE A 27 1.61 -1.07 -17.34
C ILE A 27 2.98 -1.64 -16.97
N ARG A 28 3.85 -1.76 -17.96
CA ARG A 28 5.24 -2.15 -17.71
C ARG A 28 5.99 -1.01 -17.02
N LEU A 29 6.43 -1.24 -15.79
CA LEU A 29 7.30 -0.32 -15.07
C LEU A 29 8.69 -0.27 -15.73
N ARG A 30 9.26 0.94 -15.81
CA ARG A 30 10.55 1.20 -16.45
C ARG A 30 11.52 1.80 -15.46
N ASN A 31 12.79 1.54 -15.67
CA ASN A 31 13.86 2.15 -14.89
C ASN A 31 13.74 3.68 -14.84
N GLY A 32 13.87 4.25 -13.66
CA GLY A 32 13.74 5.68 -13.38
C GLY A 32 12.32 6.14 -13.07
N MET A 33 11.29 5.29 -13.23
CA MET A 33 9.94 5.63 -12.75
C MET A 33 9.93 5.67 -11.22
N THR A 34 9.26 6.68 -10.67
CA THR A 34 8.90 6.75 -9.26
C THR A 34 7.40 6.65 -9.10
N ILE A 35 6.96 5.80 -8.20
CA ILE A 35 5.54 5.52 -7.94
C ILE A 35 5.28 5.45 -6.44
N THR A 36 4.04 5.67 -6.03
CA THR A 36 3.58 5.35 -4.68
C THR A 36 2.89 4.00 -4.64
N VAL A 37 3.02 3.31 -3.51
CA VAL A 37 2.25 2.13 -3.14
C VAL A 37 1.64 2.43 -1.78
N GLU A 38 0.33 2.55 -1.73
CA GLU A 38 -0.40 3.15 -0.60
C GLU A 38 -1.72 2.44 -0.27
N PRO A 39 -1.69 1.13 0.00
CA PRO A 39 -2.91 0.37 0.23
C PRO A 39 -3.68 0.88 1.44
N MET A 40 -5.00 0.88 1.31
CA MET A 40 -5.95 1.08 2.41
C MET A 40 -6.61 -0.25 2.75
N ILE A 41 -6.51 -0.66 4.01
CA ILE A 41 -7.05 -1.92 4.52
C ILE A 41 -8.17 -1.62 5.49
N ASN A 42 -9.38 -2.08 5.17
CA ASN A 42 -10.58 -1.88 5.98
C ASN A 42 -10.98 -3.19 6.68
N THR A 43 -11.55 -3.07 7.88
CA THR A 43 -12.13 -4.21 8.60
C THR A 43 -13.50 -4.60 8.07
N GLY A 44 -14.16 -3.72 7.34
CA GLY A 44 -15.48 -3.90 6.76
C GLY A 44 -15.48 -3.80 5.24
N THR A 45 -16.35 -2.95 4.69
CA THR A 45 -16.46 -2.79 3.25
C THR A 45 -15.28 -1.97 2.69
N TRP A 46 -15.04 -2.09 1.39
CA TRP A 46 -14.03 -1.29 0.67
C TRP A 46 -14.53 0.12 0.34
N GLU A 47 -15.83 0.37 0.48
CA GLU A 47 -16.46 1.63 0.12
C GLU A 47 -16.04 2.76 1.06
N ALA A 48 -15.82 3.94 0.48
CA ALA A 48 -15.46 5.15 1.21
C ALA A 48 -16.55 6.22 1.11
N ASP A 49 -16.78 6.94 2.19
CA ASP A 49 -17.55 8.17 2.23
C ASP A 49 -16.60 9.36 2.08
N THR A 50 -16.70 10.04 0.96
CA THR A 50 -15.93 11.24 0.60
C THR A 50 -16.79 12.50 0.59
N SER A 51 -17.96 12.47 1.24
CA SER A 51 -18.91 13.59 1.25
C SER A 51 -18.51 14.78 2.14
N ASP A 52 -17.37 14.68 2.82
CA ASP A 52 -16.90 15.77 3.69
C ASP A 52 -16.66 17.06 2.88
N PRO A 53 -17.18 18.22 3.35
CA PRO A 53 -17.07 19.48 2.63
C PRO A 53 -15.64 19.98 2.40
N SER A 54 -14.66 19.48 3.15
CA SER A 54 -13.25 19.82 2.91
C SER A 54 -12.71 19.17 1.63
N GLY A 55 -13.38 18.11 1.13
CA GLY A 55 -12.92 17.30 0.00
C GLY A 55 -11.67 16.47 0.27
N TRP A 56 -11.19 16.50 1.53
CA TRP A 56 -9.94 15.82 1.91
C TRP A 56 -10.17 14.60 2.81
N LEU A 57 -11.20 14.65 3.65
CA LEU A 57 -11.48 13.57 4.59
C LEU A 57 -12.25 12.45 3.90
N ALA A 58 -11.67 11.25 3.89
CA ALA A 58 -12.33 10.00 3.53
C ALA A 58 -12.57 9.17 4.79
N LYS A 59 -13.76 8.58 4.91
CA LYS A 59 -14.15 7.68 6.00
C LYS A 59 -14.61 6.37 5.40
N THR A 60 -14.52 5.28 6.18
CA THR A 60 -15.19 4.03 5.80
C THR A 60 -16.71 4.23 5.78
N ALA A 61 -17.39 3.76 4.74
CA ALA A 61 -18.85 3.95 4.61
C ALA A 61 -19.64 3.23 5.71
N ASP A 62 -19.10 2.15 6.25
CA ASP A 62 -19.69 1.33 7.31
C ASP A 62 -19.24 1.71 8.74
N GLY A 63 -18.36 2.70 8.89
CA GLY A 63 -17.80 3.10 10.18
C GLY A 63 -16.76 2.13 10.75
N GLY A 64 -16.33 1.14 9.97
CA GLY A 64 -15.25 0.21 10.33
C GLY A 64 -13.89 0.89 10.42
N TRP A 65 -12.91 0.18 10.94
CA TRP A 65 -11.54 0.66 11.02
C TRP A 65 -10.87 0.62 9.66
N SER A 66 -10.03 1.61 9.38
CA SER A 66 -9.18 1.66 8.20
C SER A 66 -7.74 1.93 8.61
N CYS A 67 -6.81 1.29 7.92
CA CYS A 67 -5.38 1.55 8.02
C CYS A 67 -4.82 1.83 6.63
N GLN A 68 -4.04 2.90 6.51
CA GLN A 68 -3.32 3.24 5.28
C GLN A 68 -1.83 3.29 5.60
N TYR A 69 -1.04 2.77 4.68
CA TYR A 69 0.41 2.86 4.74
C TYR A 69 0.96 3.13 3.34
N GLU A 70 1.96 4.00 3.24
CA GLU A 70 2.47 4.45 1.96
C GLU A 70 3.99 4.41 1.90
N HIS A 71 4.49 3.94 0.77
CA HIS A 71 5.87 4.13 0.37
C HIS A 71 5.97 4.70 -1.04
N THR A 72 6.97 5.55 -1.23
CA THR A 72 7.46 5.95 -2.55
C THR A 72 8.59 5.02 -2.96
N LEU A 73 8.49 4.48 -4.18
CA LEU A 73 9.48 3.56 -4.75
C LEU A 73 10.07 4.15 -6.03
N VAL A 74 11.35 3.89 -6.27
CA VAL A 74 11.97 4.08 -7.58
C VAL A 74 12.21 2.73 -8.23
N ILE A 75 11.85 2.60 -9.50
CA ILE A 75 12.12 1.41 -10.31
C ILE A 75 13.55 1.51 -10.82
N THR A 76 14.37 0.48 -10.55
CA THR A 76 15.75 0.39 -11.03
C THR A 76 15.95 -0.86 -11.86
N ASN A 77 17.10 -1.00 -12.51
CA ASN A 77 17.47 -2.21 -13.26
C ASN A 77 17.64 -3.43 -12.34
N ASP A 78 17.95 -3.20 -11.07
CA ASP A 78 18.16 -4.22 -10.04
C ASP A 78 16.88 -4.49 -9.22
N GLY A 79 15.73 -3.97 -9.67
CA GLY A 79 14.45 -4.05 -8.98
C GLY A 79 14.02 -2.71 -8.35
N PRO A 80 12.84 -2.68 -7.72
CA PRO A 80 12.36 -1.47 -7.04
C PRO A 80 13.17 -1.19 -5.78
N LYS A 81 13.29 0.10 -5.42
CA LYS A 81 13.89 0.55 -4.16
C LYS A 81 12.93 1.47 -3.44
N ILE A 82 12.74 1.27 -2.15
CA ILE A 82 11.92 2.13 -1.30
C ILE A 82 12.71 3.39 -0.97
N LEU A 83 12.18 4.56 -1.33
CA LEU A 83 12.80 5.86 -1.06
C LEU A 83 12.44 6.41 0.32
N THR A 84 11.31 6.01 0.85
CA THR A 84 10.74 6.47 2.14
C THR A 84 10.92 5.43 3.25
N SER A 85 11.85 4.50 3.11
CA SER A 85 12.18 3.53 4.14
C SER A 85 12.77 4.20 5.37
N GLN A 86 12.33 3.78 6.55
CA GLN A 86 12.93 4.14 7.83
C GLN A 86 13.97 3.11 8.29
N ASP A 87 13.89 1.89 7.78
CA ASP A 87 14.84 0.81 7.99
C ASP A 87 15.11 0.08 6.67
N PRO A 88 16.07 0.60 5.86
CA PRO A 88 16.36 0.02 4.55
C PRO A 88 16.85 -1.42 4.56
N GLU A 89 17.46 -1.87 5.67
CA GLU A 89 17.96 -3.25 5.80
C GLU A 89 16.78 -4.23 6.01
N ALA A 90 15.86 -3.89 6.91
CA ALA A 90 14.66 -4.69 7.13
C ALA A 90 13.76 -4.71 5.90
N ASP A 91 13.56 -3.56 5.24
CA ASP A 91 12.73 -3.46 4.04
C ASP A 91 13.33 -4.24 2.86
N ALA A 92 14.65 -4.32 2.74
CA ALA A 92 15.29 -5.11 1.67
C ALA A 92 14.97 -6.60 1.78
N ASP A 93 14.90 -7.14 2.99
CA ASP A 93 14.55 -8.55 3.23
C ASP A 93 13.12 -8.87 2.77
N TYR A 94 12.18 -7.93 2.92
CA TYR A 94 10.79 -8.12 2.48
C TYR A 94 10.61 -8.00 0.95
N MET A 95 11.40 -7.17 0.29
CA MET A 95 11.21 -6.90 -1.14
C MET A 95 11.72 -8.01 -2.08
N TYR A 96 12.65 -8.83 -1.62
CA TYR A 96 13.35 -9.79 -2.47
C TYR A 96 13.13 -11.26 -2.06
N ASP A 97 12.26 -11.52 -1.07
CA ASP A 97 12.02 -12.88 -0.62
C ASP A 97 10.85 -13.52 -1.39
N ASP A 98 11.16 -14.56 -2.17
CA ASP A 98 10.16 -15.41 -2.83
C ASP A 98 9.30 -16.22 -1.83
N ASN A 99 9.66 -16.23 -0.53
CA ASN A 99 8.92 -16.89 0.54
C ASN A 99 7.83 -16.02 1.18
N TYR A 100 7.10 -15.28 0.37
CA TYR A 100 5.97 -14.46 0.81
C TYR A 100 5.00 -15.19 1.76
N ALA A 101 4.85 -16.50 1.62
CA ALA A 101 3.99 -17.31 2.47
C ALA A 101 4.36 -17.25 3.97
N LYS A 102 5.66 -17.21 4.30
CA LYS A 102 6.12 -17.15 5.70
C LYS A 102 5.76 -15.83 6.40
N TYR A 103 5.69 -14.74 5.61
CA TYR A 103 5.29 -13.43 6.12
C TYR A 103 3.78 -13.33 6.33
N LEU A 104 2.99 -13.97 5.47
CA LEU A 104 1.55 -14.04 5.66
C LEU A 104 1.16 -14.68 7.01
N ASP A 105 1.84 -15.73 7.41
CA ASP A 105 1.57 -16.38 8.70
C ASP A 105 1.97 -15.47 9.87
N HIS A 106 3.10 -14.78 9.76
CA HIS A 106 3.53 -13.80 10.76
C HIS A 106 2.55 -12.63 10.90
N TYR A 107 2.06 -12.08 9.77
CA TYR A 107 1.06 -11.01 9.79
C TYR A 107 -0.28 -11.47 10.34
N ARG A 108 -0.71 -12.71 10.06
CA ARG A 108 -1.91 -13.29 10.68
C ARG A 108 -1.79 -13.38 12.20
N GLU A 109 -0.66 -13.86 12.72
CA GLU A 109 -0.41 -13.90 14.15
C GLU A 109 -0.47 -12.50 14.80
N ILE A 110 0.10 -11.49 14.16
CA ILE A 110 0.03 -10.10 14.62
C ILE A 110 -1.42 -9.60 14.61
N ALA A 111 -2.13 -9.81 13.52
CA ALA A 111 -3.52 -9.38 13.38
C ALA A 111 -4.42 -10.03 14.44
N GLU A 112 -4.26 -11.33 14.71
CA GLU A 112 -4.99 -12.03 15.76
C GLU A 112 -4.67 -11.50 17.18
N LYS A 113 -3.39 -11.16 17.43
CA LYS A 113 -2.99 -10.57 18.73
C LYS A 113 -3.59 -9.18 18.91
N VAL A 114 -3.61 -8.39 17.84
CA VAL A 114 -4.20 -7.05 17.86
C VAL A 114 -5.71 -7.14 18.03
N ALA A 115 -6.40 -7.98 17.27
CA ALA A 115 -7.84 -8.18 17.40
C ALA A 115 -8.28 -8.53 18.82
N LYS A 116 -7.55 -9.44 19.49
CA LYS A 116 -7.82 -9.83 20.89
C LYS A 116 -7.67 -8.70 21.91
N GLN A 117 -6.95 -7.62 21.59
CA GLN A 117 -6.83 -6.46 22.49
C GLN A 117 -8.09 -5.58 22.49
N PHE A 118 -8.95 -5.73 21.47
CA PHE A 118 -10.16 -4.94 21.29
C PHE A 118 -11.46 -5.74 21.50
N GLU A 119 -11.36 -7.01 21.88
CA GLU A 119 -12.51 -7.85 22.21
C GLU A 119 -13.07 -7.68 23.64
N ASN A 120 -12.63 -6.64 24.40
CA ASN A 120 -13.11 -6.33 25.76
C ASN A 120 -13.94 -5.06 25.81
#